data_20aa7def00842b47c029679c0b24fced
#
_entry.id   20aa7def00842b47c029679c0b24fced
#
_cell.length_a   1.000
_cell.length_b   1.000
_cell.length_c   1.000
_cell.angle_alpha   90.00
_cell.angle_beta   90.00
_cell.angle_gamma   90.00
#
_symmetry.space_group_name_H-M   'P 1'
#
loop_
_entity.id
_entity.type
_entity.pdbx_description
1 polymer ?
#
loop_
_entity_poly.entity_id
_entity_poly.type
_entity_poly.pdbx_seq_one_letter_code
_entity_poly.pdbx_strand_id
1 'polypeptide(L)'
;TVTISRSTPNTTDYREPDLVVGSDSTSYDKNESYYKTILGYDSPKAMAEAFTTDYANMIASIQKYGGFYIGRYELSKEGVQKGKATLTNKNWYELYKKCTTLNASDKVESKMIWGIQWDLACDFISKKGEQKSIINSTTWGNHSNSTGNAAVMDGETKKYGSKQVTGFSEYWKANNIYDLAGNCWEWTQEAFNTNGRVYCGGSYGNDGSFYPASYRYGSSPTGSSY
;
A
#
# COMPACT_ATOMS: atom_id res chain seq x y z
N THR A 1 1.19 -22.55 12.67
CA THR A 1 0.33 -21.99 11.59
C THR A 1 -0.13 -20.64 12.07
N VAL A 2 0.26 -19.58 11.41
CA VAL A 2 -0.26 -18.24 11.69
C VAL A 2 -1.55 -18.12 10.90
N THR A 3 -2.69 -18.05 11.59
CA THR A 3 -3.94 -17.70 10.94
C THR A 3 -4.00 -16.19 10.83
N ILE A 4 -3.91 -15.68 9.62
CA ILE A 4 -4.06 -14.26 9.33
C ILE A 4 -5.54 -14.05 9.05
N SER A 5 -6.22 -13.41 9.98
CA SER A 5 -7.60 -12.98 9.77
C SER A 5 -7.59 -11.57 9.21
N ARG A 6 -8.41 -11.31 8.22
CA ARG A 6 -8.64 -9.95 7.73
C ARG A 6 -9.26 -9.10 8.81
N SER A 7 -8.67 -7.97 9.04
CA SER A 7 -9.12 -7.00 10.03
C SER A 7 -10.05 -5.93 9.46
N THR A 8 -10.32 -5.96 8.15
CA THR A 8 -11.10 -4.93 7.47
C THR A 8 -12.54 -5.36 7.25
N PRO A 9 -13.54 -4.57 7.66
CA PRO A 9 -14.94 -4.90 7.44
C PRO A 9 -15.38 -4.87 5.97
N ASN A 10 -14.61 -4.24 5.09
CA ASN A 10 -14.96 -4.02 3.69
C ASN A 10 -14.21 -4.93 2.71
N THR A 11 -13.68 -6.04 3.19
CA THR A 11 -12.94 -6.95 2.32
C THR A 11 -13.85 -7.93 1.64
N THR A 12 -13.81 -7.97 0.34
CA THR A 12 -14.14 -9.12 -0.47
C THR A 12 -13.09 -10.21 -0.27
N ASP A 13 -13.27 -11.34 -0.90
CA ASP A 13 -12.31 -12.44 -0.83
C ASP A 13 -10.89 -11.96 -1.13
N TYR A 14 -9.98 -12.44 -0.32
CA TYR A 14 -8.56 -12.16 -0.48
C TYR A 14 -8.03 -12.89 -1.71
N ARG A 15 -7.40 -12.17 -2.62
CA ARG A 15 -6.99 -12.70 -3.91
C ARG A 15 -5.55 -12.34 -4.22
N GLU A 16 -4.67 -13.13 -3.66
CA GLU A 16 -3.26 -13.06 -3.98
C GLU A 16 -2.94 -14.15 -5.01
N PRO A 17 -1.90 -14.10 -5.58
CA PRO A 17 -1.43 -14.10 -6.97
C PRO A 17 -2.27 -14.88 -7.97
N ASP A 18 -3.23 -15.70 -7.55
CA ASP A 18 -4.07 -16.52 -8.41
C ASP A 18 -4.84 -15.72 -9.48
N LEU A 19 -5.23 -14.50 -9.18
CA LEU A 19 -5.83 -13.61 -10.18
C LEU A 19 -4.84 -12.98 -11.16
N VAL A 20 -3.56 -13.04 -10.84
CA VAL A 20 -2.52 -12.63 -11.78
C VAL A 20 -2.32 -13.71 -12.84
N VAL A 21 -2.55 -14.96 -12.47
CA VAL A 21 -2.38 -16.15 -13.31
C VAL A 21 -3.59 -16.41 -14.19
N GLY A 22 -4.72 -15.76 -13.97
CA GLY A 22 -5.95 -15.97 -14.72
C GLY A 22 -5.70 -15.94 -16.23
N SER A 23 -5.85 -17.10 -16.85
CA SER A 23 -5.59 -17.34 -18.27
C SER A 23 -6.45 -16.50 -19.20
N ASP A 24 -7.59 -16.05 -18.70
CA ASP A 24 -8.56 -15.26 -19.46
C ASP A 24 -8.33 -13.77 -19.34
N SER A 25 -7.17 -13.46 -18.79
CA SER A 25 -6.55 -12.18 -18.91
C SER A 25 -7.44 -10.98 -18.68
N THR A 26 -7.18 -10.46 -17.70
CA THR A 26 -7.39 -9.08 -17.39
C THR A 26 -6.90 -8.20 -18.52
N SER A 27 -7.64 -7.18 -18.86
CA SER A 27 -7.30 -6.29 -19.96
C SER A 27 -5.91 -5.65 -19.84
N TYR A 28 -5.39 -5.55 -18.61
CA TYR A 28 -4.07 -4.99 -18.35
C TYR A 28 -2.91 -5.96 -18.63
N ASP A 29 -3.13 -7.27 -18.51
CA ASP A 29 -2.08 -8.26 -18.73
C ASP A 29 -1.71 -8.41 -20.21
N LYS A 30 -2.62 -8.06 -21.10
CA LYS A 30 -2.43 -8.14 -22.56
C LYS A 30 -1.71 -6.94 -23.14
N ASN A 31 -1.59 -5.84 -22.39
CA ASN A 31 -0.98 -4.63 -22.91
C ASN A 31 0.55 -4.67 -22.73
N GLU A 32 1.26 -4.88 -23.82
CA GLU A 32 2.74 -4.93 -23.84
C GLU A 32 3.40 -3.68 -23.26
N SER A 33 2.74 -2.54 -23.31
CA SER A 33 3.27 -1.31 -22.71
C SER A 33 3.49 -1.45 -21.21
N TYR A 34 2.72 -2.30 -20.55
CA TYR A 34 2.82 -2.52 -19.09
C TYR A 34 3.71 -3.68 -18.74
N TYR A 35 3.33 -4.91 -19.10
CA TYR A 35 4.07 -6.08 -18.65
C TYR A 35 5.47 -6.17 -19.29
N LYS A 36 5.61 -5.76 -20.55
CA LYS A 36 6.87 -5.85 -21.30
C LYS A 36 7.70 -4.57 -21.16
N THR A 37 7.16 -3.42 -21.57
CA THR A 37 7.92 -2.17 -21.61
C THR A 37 8.29 -1.67 -20.22
N ILE A 38 7.35 -1.66 -19.27
CA ILE A 38 7.60 -1.16 -17.92
C ILE A 38 8.25 -2.23 -17.06
N LEU A 39 7.68 -3.43 -17.00
CA LEU A 39 8.12 -4.47 -16.08
C LEU A 39 9.23 -5.38 -16.64
N GLY A 40 9.31 -5.52 -17.96
CA GLY A 40 10.36 -6.29 -18.65
C GLY A 40 10.05 -7.80 -18.76
N TYR A 41 8.78 -8.19 -18.67
CA TYR A 41 8.36 -9.59 -18.88
C TYR A 41 8.04 -9.85 -20.35
N ASP A 42 8.38 -11.03 -20.83
CA ASP A 42 8.15 -11.42 -22.23
C ASP A 42 6.68 -11.73 -22.55
N SER A 43 5.88 -12.04 -21.52
CA SER A 43 4.47 -12.35 -21.67
C SER A 43 3.69 -12.11 -20.36
N PRO A 44 2.36 -11.97 -20.42
CA PRO A 44 1.51 -11.96 -19.21
C PRO A 44 1.69 -13.20 -18.33
N LYS A 45 1.87 -14.35 -18.96
CA LYS A 45 2.12 -15.62 -18.25
C LYS A 45 3.44 -15.56 -17.46
N ALA A 46 4.52 -15.11 -18.08
CA ALA A 46 5.81 -14.96 -17.40
C ALA A 46 5.74 -13.97 -16.22
N MET A 47 5.00 -12.88 -16.38
CA MET A 47 4.72 -11.94 -15.29
C MET A 47 3.95 -12.62 -14.16
N ALA A 48 2.91 -13.38 -14.46
CA ALA A 48 2.09 -14.07 -13.48
C ALA A 48 2.91 -15.11 -12.68
N GLU A 49 3.72 -15.90 -13.37
CA GLU A 49 4.62 -16.88 -12.74
C GLU A 49 5.65 -16.21 -11.83
N ALA A 50 6.20 -15.07 -12.26
CA ALA A 50 7.13 -14.30 -11.44
C ALA A 50 6.46 -13.77 -10.16
N PHE A 51 5.23 -13.26 -10.24
CA PHE A 51 4.48 -12.78 -9.10
C PHE A 51 4.10 -13.90 -8.13
N THR A 52 3.71 -15.06 -8.66
CA THR A 52 3.42 -16.25 -7.84
C THR A 52 4.68 -16.70 -7.07
N THR A 53 5.81 -16.71 -7.74
CA THR A 53 7.11 -17.02 -7.12
C THR A 53 7.48 -15.98 -6.06
N ASP A 54 7.29 -14.71 -6.36
CA ASP A 54 7.57 -13.61 -5.41
C ASP A 54 6.72 -13.70 -4.15
N TYR A 55 5.44 -14.01 -4.31
CA TYR A 55 4.53 -14.23 -3.19
C TYR A 55 5.00 -15.39 -2.30
N ALA A 56 5.34 -16.53 -2.90
CA ALA A 56 5.83 -17.68 -2.17
C ALA A 56 7.14 -17.37 -1.40
N ASN A 57 8.05 -16.63 -2.04
CA ASN A 57 9.30 -16.19 -1.43
C ASN A 57 9.06 -15.23 -0.26
N MET A 58 8.11 -14.31 -0.41
CA MET A 58 7.72 -13.39 0.66
C MET A 58 7.17 -14.17 1.87
N ILE A 59 6.28 -15.13 1.67
CA ILE A 59 5.76 -15.98 2.75
C ILE A 59 6.88 -16.76 3.43
N ALA A 60 7.74 -17.40 2.65
CA ALA A 60 8.88 -18.16 3.19
C ALA A 60 9.83 -17.26 4.00
N SER A 61 10.08 -16.04 3.53
CA SER A 61 10.91 -15.05 4.24
C SER A 61 10.29 -14.65 5.58
N ILE A 62 8.99 -14.34 5.61
CA ILE A 62 8.27 -14.01 6.85
C ILE A 62 8.32 -15.18 7.84
N GLN A 63 8.12 -16.40 7.37
CA GLN A 63 8.20 -17.59 8.22
C GLN A 63 9.60 -17.82 8.78
N LYS A 64 10.61 -17.59 7.95
CA LYS A 64 12.03 -17.80 8.36
C LYS A 64 12.53 -16.73 9.33
N TYR A 65 12.17 -15.47 9.10
CA TYR A 65 12.74 -14.33 9.84
C TYR A 65 11.79 -13.73 10.87
N GLY A 66 10.55 -14.21 10.94
CA GLY A 66 9.54 -13.75 11.91
C GLY A 66 8.87 -12.42 11.56
N GLY A 67 9.10 -11.88 10.36
CA GLY A 67 8.50 -10.62 9.95
C GLY A 67 9.09 -10.04 8.67
N PHE A 68 8.76 -8.78 8.42
CA PHE A 68 9.26 -8.01 7.28
C PHE A 68 9.46 -6.54 7.71
N TYR A 69 10.23 -5.81 6.93
CA TYR A 69 10.37 -4.37 7.09
C TYR A 69 9.37 -3.64 6.22
N ILE A 70 8.75 -2.58 6.74
CA ILE A 70 7.87 -1.68 6.00
C ILE A 70 8.51 -0.30 5.89
N GLY A 71 8.27 0.39 4.79
CA GLY A 71 8.69 1.77 4.62
C GLY A 71 8.10 2.67 5.70
N ARG A 72 8.93 3.51 6.30
CA ARG A 72 8.50 4.45 7.35
C ARG A 72 7.64 5.58 6.78
N TYR A 73 7.85 5.93 5.52
CA TYR A 73 7.21 7.02 4.80
C TYR A 73 6.66 6.52 3.47
N GLU A 74 5.69 7.24 2.92
CA GLU A 74 5.21 6.97 1.57
C GLU A 74 6.33 7.12 0.54
N LEU A 75 6.15 6.46 -0.60
CA LEU A 75 7.10 6.52 -1.70
C LEU A 75 7.16 7.92 -2.31
N SER A 76 8.33 8.47 -2.45
CA SER A 76 8.60 9.71 -3.17
C SER A 76 9.45 9.47 -4.43
N LYS A 77 9.69 10.52 -5.18
CA LYS A 77 10.60 10.49 -6.33
C LYS A 77 12.02 10.09 -5.94
N GLU A 78 12.46 10.56 -4.77
CA GLU A 78 13.79 10.33 -4.19
C GLU A 78 13.88 9.04 -3.36
N GLY A 79 12.79 8.31 -3.22
CA GLY A 79 12.70 7.11 -2.40
C GLY A 79 11.81 7.32 -1.16
N VAL A 80 12.02 6.51 -0.13
CA VAL A 80 11.25 6.55 1.12
C VAL A 80 11.93 7.49 2.12
N GLN A 81 11.56 8.78 2.09
CA GLN A 81 12.23 9.82 2.88
C GLN A 81 11.22 10.82 3.46
N LYS A 82 11.46 11.26 4.72
CA LYS A 82 10.65 12.30 5.38
C LYS A 82 10.71 13.62 4.62
N GLY A 83 9.57 14.30 4.56
CA GLY A 83 9.47 15.66 4.02
C GLY A 83 9.50 15.72 2.48
N LYS A 84 9.34 14.59 1.81
CA LYS A 84 9.27 14.54 0.35
C LYS A 84 7.83 14.44 -0.13
N ALA A 85 7.57 14.99 -1.31
CA ALA A 85 6.25 14.86 -1.93
C ALA A 85 5.98 13.41 -2.31
N THR A 86 4.84 12.88 -1.86
CA THR A 86 4.39 11.52 -2.21
C THR A 86 4.28 11.40 -3.73
N LEU A 87 4.79 10.30 -4.26
CA LEU A 87 4.79 10.02 -5.69
C LEU A 87 3.38 9.66 -6.16
N THR A 88 2.68 10.61 -6.73
CA THR A 88 1.31 10.47 -7.27
C THR A 88 1.29 10.60 -8.79
N ASN A 89 0.12 10.41 -9.39
CA ASN A 89 -0.08 10.44 -10.85
C ASN A 89 0.77 9.38 -11.58
N LYS A 90 0.89 8.22 -10.95
CA LYS A 90 1.58 7.04 -11.47
C LYS A 90 0.63 5.86 -11.48
N ASN A 91 0.68 5.06 -12.53
CA ASN A 91 -0.07 3.80 -12.55
C ASN A 91 0.61 2.72 -11.68
N TRP A 92 -0.12 1.64 -11.42
CA TRP A 92 0.37 0.53 -10.60
C TRP A 92 1.70 -0.05 -11.09
N TYR A 93 1.88 -0.22 -12.40
CA TYR A 93 3.10 -0.80 -12.98
C TYR A 93 4.33 0.09 -12.79
N GLU A 94 4.18 1.40 -12.94
CA GLU A 94 5.25 2.36 -12.71
C GLU A 94 5.68 2.37 -11.23
N LEU A 95 4.70 2.34 -10.31
CA LEU A 95 4.97 2.30 -8.87
C LEU A 95 5.58 0.96 -8.46
N TYR A 96 5.06 -0.16 -8.99
CA TYR A 96 5.66 -1.48 -8.76
C TYR A 96 7.13 -1.48 -9.18
N LYS A 97 7.43 -1.03 -10.42
CA LYS A 97 8.81 -0.94 -10.92
C LYS A 97 9.68 -0.06 -10.05
N LYS A 98 9.15 1.08 -9.61
CA LYS A 98 9.88 1.99 -8.71
C LYS A 98 10.21 1.31 -7.38
N CYS A 99 9.27 0.59 -6.79
CA CYS A 99 9.49 -0.14 -5.55
C CYS A 99 10.60 -1.19 -5.67
N THR A 100 10.68 -1.92 -6.78
CA THR A 100 11.73 -2.94 -6.98
C THR A 100 13.14 -2.36 -7.19
N THR A 101 13.26 -1.06 -7.42
CA THR A 101 14.54 -0.38 -7.64
C THR A 101 15.03 0.42 -6.43
N LEU A 102 14.28 0.40 -5.32
CA LEU A 102 14.67 1.09 -4.09
C LEU A 102 15.68 0.25 -3.32
N ASN A 103 16.79 0.85 -2.93
CA ASN A 103 17.75 0.27 -1.98
C ASN A 103 18.11 -1.21 -2.23
N ALA A 104 18.10 -1.64 -3.49
CA ALA A 104 18.49 -2.99 -3.86
C ALA A 104 19.95 -3.22 -3.47
N SER A 105 20.19 -4.23 -2.64
CA SER A 105 21.52 -4.70 -2.27
C SER A 105 21.50 -6.22 -2.20
N ASP A 106 22.66 -6.84 -2.12
CA ASP A 106 22.79 -8.30 -1.99
C ASP A 106 22.05 -8.90 -0.78
N LYS A 107 21.60 -8.05 0.14
CA LYS A 107 20.98 -8.48 1.41
C LYS A 107 19.55 -7.99 1.62
N VAL A 108 19.08 -7.05 0.81
CA VAL A 108 17.76 -6.41 0.96
C VAL A 108 17.09 -6.27 -0.39
N GLU A 109 15.91 -6.86 -0.51
CA GLU A 109 15.00 -6.61 -1.63
C GLU A 109 13.91 -5.63 -1.20
N SER A 110 13.68 -4.62 -2.02
CA SER A 110 12.58 -3.68 -1.86
C SER A 110 11.48 -4.01 -2.85
N LYS A 111 10.25 -4.08 -2.39
CA LYS A 111 9.08 -4.44 -3.20
C LYS A 111 7.87 -3.61 -2.82
N MET A 112 6.89 -3.55 -3.71
CA MET A 112 5.57 -3.08 -3.35
C MET A 112 4.96 -4.04 -2.33
N ILE A 113 4.26 -3.52 -1.34
CA ILE A 113 3.65 -4.33 -0.28
C ILE A 113 2.57 -5.27 -0.85
N TRP A 114 2.51 -6.50 -0.33
CA TRP A 114 1.39 -7.41 -0.58
C TRP A 114 0.21 -7.07 0.33
N GLY A 115 -1.01 -7.38 -0.09
CA GLY A 115 -2.20 -7.16 0.72
C GLY A 115 -2.14 -7.85 2.08
N ILE A 116 -1.61 -9.07 2.14
CA ILE A 116 -1.39 -9.79 3.40
C ILE A 116 -0.38 -9.08 4.32
N GLN A 117 0.65 -8.45 3.76
CA GLN A 117 1.59 -7.65 4.55
C GLN A 117 0.93 -6.37 5.09
N TRP A 118 0.03 -5.76 4.30
CA TRP A 118 -0.78 -4.64 4.77
C TRP A 118 -1.64 -5.04 5.98
N ASP A 119 -2.32 -6.19 5.91
CA ASP A 119 -3.10 -6.70 7.04
C ASP A 119 -2.25 -6.96 8.28
N LEU A 120 -1.07 -7.53 8.10
CA LEU A 120 -0.13 -7.75 9.21
C LEU A 120 0.33 -6.42 9.84
N ALA A 121 0.57 -5.40 9.02
CA ALA A 121 0.91 -4.06 9.52
C ALA A 121 -0.27 -3.44 10.30
N CYS A 122 -1.49 -3.54 9.79
CA CYS A 122 -2.70 -3.10 10.48
C CYS A 122 -2.91 -3.84 11.80
N ASP A 123 -2.75 -5.16 11.80
CA ASP A 123 -2.85 -5.98 13.02
C ASP A 123 -1.79 -5.57 14.06
N PHE A 124 -0.56 -5.36 13.62
CA PHE A 124 0.51 -4.87 14.50
C PHE A 124 0.17 -3.51 15.11
N ILE A 125 -0.30 -2.56 14.30
CA ILE A 125 -0.69 -1.23 14.75
C ILE A 125 -1.83 -1.28 15.75
N SER A 126 -2.83 -2.13 15.52
CA SER A 126 -4.01 -2.23 16.40
C SER A 126 -3.75 -2.95 17.73
N LYS A 127 -2.80 -3.87 17.76
CA LYS A 127 -2.57 -4.78 18.91
C LYS A 127 -1.29 -4.47 19.69
N LYS A 128 -0.36 -3.72 19.12
CA LYS A 128 0.95 -3.46 19.70
C LYS A 128 1.29 -1.97 19.68
N GLY A 129 2.17 -1.57 20.60
CA GLY A 129 2.63 -0.19 20.68
C GLY A 129 1.51 0.79 20.97
N GLU A 130 1.27 1.71 20.07
CA GLU A 130 0.30 2.78 20.24
C GLU A 130 -1.18 2.34 20.14
N GLN A 131 -1.45 1.15 19.68
CA GLN A 131 -2.79 0.54 19.57
C GLN A 131 -3.82 1.46 18.88
N LYS A 132 -3.47 1.97 17.72
CA LYS A 132 -4.36 2.83 16.93
C LYS A 132 -5.53 2.05 16.32
N SER A 133 -6.68 2.69 16.22
CA SER A 133 -7.83 2.11 15.54
C SER A 133 -7.59 2.05 14.02
N ILE A 134 -7.58 0.86 13.46
CA ILE A 134 -7.43 0.64 12.02
C ILE A 134 -8.76 0.72 11.25
N ILE A 135 -9.89 0.65 11.96
CA ILE A 135 -11.25 0.71 11.40
C ILE A 135 -11.88 2.12 11.53
N ASN A 136 -11.18 3.04 12.16
CA ASN A 136 -11.50 4.47 12.22
C ASN A 136 -10.20 5.23 12.48
N SER A 137 -9.67 5.85 11.46
CA SER A 137 -8.37 6.54 11.55
C SER A 137 -8.48 8.07 11.63
N THR A 138 -9.65 8.60 11.96
CA THR A 138 -9.88 10.05 12.10
C THR A 138 -8.99 10.73 13.16
N THR A 139 -8.51 9.98 14.14
CA THR A 139 -7.71 10.51 15.24
C THR A 139 -6.20 10.48 14.98
N TRP A 140 -5.77 9.81 13.90
CA TRP A 140 -4.34 9.63 13.63
C TRP A 140 -3.94 9.63 12.15
N GLY A 141 -4.89 9.89 11.24
CA GLY A 141 -4.65 9.96 9.80
C GLY A 141 -4.90 11.36 9.23
N ASN A 142 -4.35 11.65 8.06
CA ASN A 142 -4.67 12.84 7.28
C ASN A 142 -5.91 12.58 6.42
N HIS A 143 -7.08 12.87 6.96
CA HIS A 143 -8.39 12.68 6.33
C HIS A 143 -9.18 13.99 6.31
N SER A 144 -10.24 14.05 5.49
CA SER A 144 -11.10 15.24 5.40
C SER A 144 -11.84 15.57 6.69
N ASN A 145 -12.00 14.59 7.57
CA ASN A 145 -12.69 14.71 8.87
C ASN A 145 -11.79 14.36 10.07
N SER A 146 -10.50 14.51 9.95
CA SER A 146 -9.57 14.25 11.07
C SER A 146 -9.95 15.02 12.34
N THR A 147 -9.77 14.42 13.50
CA THR A 147 -10.17 14.94 14.80
C THR A 147 -9.03 14.92 15.81
N GLY A 148 -9.23 15.61 16.94
CA GLY A 148 -8.21 15.68 17.98
C GLY A 148 -6.90 16.30 17.47
N ASN A 149 -5.78 15.73 17.88
CA ASN A 149 -4.47 16.20 17.46
C ASN A 149 -4.20 16.01 15.96
N ALA A 150 -4.85 15.03 15.32
CA ALA A 150 -4.75 14.83 13.88
C ALA A 150 -5.45 15.95 13.07
N ALA A 151 -6.28 16.77 13.71
CA ALA A 151 -6.95 17.90 13.06
C ALA A 151 -6.04 19.13 12.89
N VAL A 152 -4.82 19.09 13.39
CA VAL A 152 -3.83 20.18 13.28
C VAL A 152 -2.55 19.66 12.66
N MET A 153 -1.85 20.53 11.96
CA MET A 153 -0.54 20.25 11.40
C MET A 153 0.53 20.77 12.35
N ASP A 154 1.66 20.09 12.43
CA ASP A 154 2.75 20.46 13.34
C ASP A 154 3.13 21.93 13.22
N GLY A 155 3.03 22.64 14.34
CA GLY A 155 3.42 24.03 14.45
C GLY A 155 2.58 25.05 13.70
N GLU A 156 1.51 24.64 13.04
CA GLU A 156 0.63 25.51 12.27
C GLU A 156 -0.85 25.21 12.53
N THR A 157 -1.68 26.25 12.45
CA THR A 157 -3.15 26.13 12.46
C THR A 157 -3.73 25.59 11.15
N LYS A 158 -2.91 25.10 10.26
CA LYS A 158 -3.38 24.49 9.02
C LYS A 158 -4.15 23.22 9.30
N LYS A 159 -5.23 23.10 8.59
CA LYS A 159 -6.16 22.00 8.76
C LYS A 159 -5.74 20.81 7.90
N TYR A 160 -6.00 19.61 8.43
CA TYR A 160 -6.12 18.34 7.71
C TYR A 160 -6.92 18.47 6.40
N GLY A 161 -7.00 17.40 5.62
CA GLY A 161 -7.82 17.39 4.41
C GLY A 161 -7.13 18.01 3.18
N SER A 162 -5.82 18.10 3.18
CA SER A 162 -5.00 18.44 2.02
C SER A 162 -3.78 17.54 1.94
N LYS A 163 -3.36 17.20 0.71
CA LYS A 163 -2.16 16.40 0.51
C LYS A 163 -0.93 17.11 1.07
N GLN A 164 -0.15 16.38 1.84
CA GLN A 164 1.08 16.85 2.45
C GLN A 164 2.28 16.03 2.00
N VAL A 165 3.47 16.56 2.26
CA VAL A 165 4.70 15.78 2.14
C VAL A 165 4.68 14.64 3.14
N THR A 166 5.21 13.47 2.77
CA THR A 166 5.18 12.32 3.69
C THR A 166 5.95 12.58 4.97
N GLY A 167 5.42 12.11 6.08
CA GLY A 167 5.97 12.35 7.42
C GLY A 167 5.87 13.80 7.87
N PHE A 168 4.93 14.58 7.34
CA PHE A 168 4.74 15.98 7.70
C PHE A 168 4.38 16.12 9.18
N SER A 169 3.40 15.37 9.68
CA SER A 169 2.91 15.47 11.03
C SER A 169 3.23 14.25 11.88
N GLU A 170 3.69 14.47 13.09
CA GLU A 170 3.88 13.42 14.10
C GLU A 170 2.54 12.82 14.57
N TYR A 171 1.41 13.47 14.30
CA TYR A 171 0.08 12.94 14.59
C TYR A 171 -0.41 11.93 13.55
N TRP A 172 0.17 11.91 12.34
CA TRP A 172 -0.23 11.05 11.23
C TRP A 172 0.65 9.80 11.14
N LYS A 173 0.93 9.21 12.27
CA LYS A 173 1.72 7.98 12.35
C LYS A 173 1.16 6.99 13.36
N ALA A 174 1.51 5.76 13.19
CA ALA A 174 1.36 4.69 14.16
C ALA A 174 2.61 3.81 14.16
N ASN A 175 3.16 3.54 15.35
CA ASN A 175 4.36 2.70 15.51
C ASN A 175 5.52 3.09 14.56
N ASN A 176 5.74 4.39 14.36
CA ASN A 176 6.72 4.96 13.42
C ASN A 176 6.45 4.73 11.93
N ILE A 177 5.28 4.29 11.54
CA ILE A 177 4.82 4.26 10.14
C ILE A 177 3.96 5.50 9.93
N TYR A 178 4.38 6.38 9.03
CA TYR A 178 3.69 7.63 8.72
C TYR A 178 2.73 7.41 7.55
N ASP A 179 1.64 8.17 7.58
CA ASP A 179 0.68 8.33 6.48
C ASP A 179 -0.03 7.04 6.00
N LEU A 180 0.13 5.90 6.73
CA LEU A 180 -0.61 4.66 6.44
C LEU A 180 -2.13 4.86 6.51
N ALA A 181 -2.58 5.94 7.12
CA ALA A 181 -3.97 6.36 7.21
C ALA A 181 -4.14 7.75 6.58
N GLY A 182 -4.82 7.82 5.46
CA GLY A 182 -5.05 9.08 4.75
C GLY A 182 -3.85 9.53 3.92
N ASN A 183 -3.69 10.82 3.73
CA ASN A 183 -2.75 11.47 2.84
C ASN A 183 -2.90 11.01 1.39
N CYS A 184 -2.30 9.89 0.97
CA CYS A 184 -2.49 9.31 -0.36
C CYS A 184 -2.90 7.84 -0.27
N TRP A 185 -3.71 7.39 -1.23
CA TRP A 185 -3.99 5.98 -1.42
C TRP A 185 -2.72 5.21 -1.78
N GLU A 186 -2.54 4.03 -1.22
CA GLU A 186 -1.35 3.22 -1.43
C GLU A 186 -1.67 1.92 -2.13
N TRP A 187 -1.11 1.76 -3.33
CA TRP A 187 -1.23 0.53 -4.10
C TRP A 187 -0.55 -0.65 -3.42
N THR A 188 -1.20 -1.80 -3.53
CA THR A 188 -0.64 -3.09 -3.11
C THR A 188 -0.52 -4.04 -4.30
N GLN A 189 0.14 -5.17 -4.10
CA GLN A 189 0.18 -6.23 -5.09
C GLN A 189 -1.10 -7.10 -5.09
N GLU A 190 -2.00 -6.90 -4.12
CA GLU A 190 -3.26 -7.65 -4.05
C GLU A 190 -4.14 -7.39 -5.28
N ALA A 191 -4.71 -8.44 -5.84
CA ALA A 191 -5.70 -8.33 -6.88
C ALA A 191 -7.09 -8.08 -6.29
N PHE A 192 -7.78 -7.07 -6.79
CA PHE A 192 -9.17 -6.80 -6.42
C PHE A 192 -10.13 -7.76 -7.15
N ASN A 193 -9.91 -7.89 -8.44
CA ASN A 193 -10.60 -8.81 -9.35
C ASN A 193 -9.73 -9.02 -10.60
N THR A 194 -10.28 -9.64 -11.62
CA THR A 194 -9.57 -9.88 -12.88
C THR A 194 -9.09 -8.61 -13.59
N ASN A 195 -9.62 -7.44 -13.26
CA ASN A 195 -9.32 -6.17 -13.94
C ASN A 195 -8.77 -5.08 -13.00
N GLY A 196 -8.55 -5.39 -11.74
CA GLY A 196 -8.21 -4.40 -10.74
C GLY A 196 -7.13 -4.83 -9.76
N ARG A 197 -6.42 -3.85 -9.23
CA ARG A 197 -5.52 -3.98 -8.09
C ARG A 197 -6.06 -3.23 -6.90
N VAL A 198 -5.67 -3.66 -5.72
CA VAL A 198 -6.11 -3.05 -4.47
C VAL A 198 -5.20 -1.88 -4.09
N TYR A 199 -5.82 -0.81 -3.64
CA TYR A 199 -5.17 0.25 -2.89
C TYR A 199 -5.86 0.46 -1.53
N CYS A 200 -5.10 0.88 -0.54
CA CYS A 200 -5.48 0.91 0.87
C CYS A 200 -5.27 2.29 1.49
N GLY A 201 -5.72 2.46 2.72
CA GLY A 201 -5.35 3.58 3.59
C GLY A 201 -6.23 4.81 3.52
N GLY A 202 -6.97 5.00 2.44
CA GLY A 202 -7.70 6.26 2.19
C GLY A 202 -6.79 7.40 1.74
N SER A 203 -7.35 8.60 1.62
CA SER A 203 -6.59 9.80 1.27
C SER A 203 -7.03 11.01 2.11
N TYR A 204 -6.29 12.10 1.97
CA TYR A 204 -6.61 13.38 2.61
C TYR A 204 -8.03 13.89 2.30
N GLY A 205 -8.59 13.55 1.13
CA GLY A 205 -9.94 13.95 0.72
C GLY A 205 -11.05 13.02 1.20
N ASN A 206 -10.71 11.88 1.79
CA ASN A 206 -11.67 10.89 2.26
C ASN A 206 -11.97 11.03 3.76
N ASP A 207 -13.16 10.58 4.14
CA ASP A 207 -13.56 10.44 5.54
C ASP A 207 -12.86 9.23 6.16
N GLY A 208 -12.10 9.45 7.23
CA GLY A 208 -11.28 8.41 7.88
C GLY A 208 -12.07 7.37 8.68
N SER A 209 -13.38 7.56 8.86
CA SER A 209 -14.27 6.54 9.42
C SER A 209 -14.85 5.61 8.36
N PHE A 210 -14.98 6.09 7.12
CA PHE A 210 -15.42 5.27 5.98
C PHE A 210 -14.25 4.68 5.18
N TYR A 211 -13.12 5.37 5.13
CA TYR A 211 -11.92 4.97 4.40
C TYR A 211 -10.70 4.96 5.34
N PRO A 212 -10.75 4.14 6.42
CA PRO A 212 -9.67 4.08 7.40
C PRO A 212 -8.43 3.34 6.85
N ALA A 213 -7.38 3.27 7.66
CA ALA A 213 -6.15 2.55 7.33
C ALA A 213 -6.38 1.13 6.81
N SER A 214 -7.36 0.41 7.34
CA SER A 214 -7.69 -0.95 6.92
C SER A 214 -8.55 -1.04 5.67
N TYR A 215 -9.04 0.07 5.14
CA TYR A 215 -9.94 0.06 3.99
C TYR A 215 -9.22 -0.36 2.71
N ARG A 216 -9.90 -1.20 1.93
CA ARG A 216 -9.45 -1.68 0.62
C ARG A 216 -10.42 -1.26 -0.46
N TYR A 217 -9.88 -0.75 -1.53
CA TYR A 217 -10.64 -0.46 -2.74
C TYR A 217 -9.89 -0.93 -3.98
N GLY A 218 -10.62 -1.21 -5.04
CA GLY A 218 -10.05 -1.72 -6.28
C GLY A 218 -10.15 -0.73 -7.42
N SER A 219 -9.10 -0.65 -8.21
CA SER A 219 -9.12 0.12 -9.44
C SER A 219 -8.28 -0.52 -10.54
N SER A 220 -8.46 -0.03 -11.77
CA SER A 220 -7.62 -0.43 -12.89
C SER A 220 -6.16 -0.10 -12.63
N PRO A 221 -5.23 -1.05 -12.78
CA PRO A 221 -3.80 -0.81 -12.58
C PRO A 221 -3.19 0.15 -13.61
N THR A 222 -3.92 0.49 -14.65
CA THR A 222 -3.51 1.47 -15.66
C THR A 222 -3.90 2.91 -15.31
N GLY A 223 -4.79 3.07 -14.32
CA GLY A 223 -5.19 4.38 -13.81
C GLY A 223 -4.06 5.07 -13.05
N SER A 224 -3.95 6.39 -13.19
CA SER A 224 -2.87 7.19 -12.59
C SER A 224 -3.37 8.35 -11.72
N SER A 225 -4.64 8.39 -11.37
CA SER A 225 -5.27 9.49 -10.63
C SER A 225 -5.33 9.30 -9.11
N TYR A 226 -4.42 8.52 -8.53
CA TYR A 226 -4.39 8.15 -7.12
C TYR A 226 -3.18 8.71 -6.41
#